data_202a9bf2fca2f708f0c88847875d2e3a
#
_entry.id   202a9bf2fca2f708f0c88847875d2e3a
#
_cell.length_a   1.000
_cell.length_b   1.000
_cell.length_c   1.000
_cell.angle_alpha   90.00
_cell.angle_beta   90.00
_cell.angle_gamma   90.00
#
_symmetry.space_group_name_H-M   'P 1'
#
loop_
_entity.id
_entity.type
_entity.pdbx_description
1 polymer ?
#
loop_
_entity_poly.entity_id
_entity_poly.type
_entity_poly.pdbx_seq_one_letter_code
_entity_poly.pdbx_strand_id
1 'polypeptide(L)'
;MSRQTDGGKQMLTKNQLVEAQITAMSSDGNGIAKVDGMVIFVPYSAVGDKLLVRIVKVLKHYSFGIIDRILESGEGRVQDSCPVYRRCGGCSFRHISYREELVHKAQFVEDNLRRLGGLEPQMLPITPSPKQQGYRNKAQYPIRMQDGKVTAGFFAKRSHRVIDCACCDLQPEFFEQVVEYTTRFLQENNISVYDEESGKGLVRHLYLRYGETTDQLMVCLVVNGDKLPCADRYIEGLRQVCGRVCSVVLNINREQSNVILGNSCRTLWGSDT
;
A
#
# COMPACT_ATOMS: atom_id res chain seq x y z
N MET A 1 13.41 -46.88 -36.95
CA MET A 1 13.76 -45.48 -37.07
C MET A 1 13.14 -44.70 -35.90
N SER A 2 13.91 -44.59 -34.86
CA SER A 2 13.53 -43.90 -33.61
C SER A 2 13.73 -42.40 -33.79
N ARG A 3 12.65 -41.61 -33.73
CA ARG A 3 12.73 -40.19 -33.69
C ARG A 3 13.23 -39.77 -32.29
N GLN A 4 14.46 -39.29 -32.21
CA GLN A 4 14.97 -38.55 -31.06
C GLN A 4 14.13 -37.30 -30.93
N THR A 5 13.40 -37.16 -29.85
CA THR A 5 12.77 -35.90 -29.44
C THR A 5 13.86 -35.04 -28.81
N ASP A 6 14.31 -34.07 -29.59
CA ASP A 6 15.15 -32.95 -29.13
C ASP A 6 14.36 -32.19 -28.05
N GLY A 7 14.95 -32.06 -26.86
CA GLY A 7 14.32 -31.43 -25.69
C GLY A 7 14.15 -29.92 -25.88
N GLY A 8 13.23 -29.52 -26.73
CA GLY A 8 12.85 -28.13 -26.94
C GLY A 8 12.25 -27.57 -25.67
N LYS A 9 12.91 -26.59 -25.02
CA LYS A 9 12.35 -25.79 -23.93
C LYS A 9 10.99 -25.29 -24.40
N GLN A 10 9.91 -25.77 -23.81
CA GLN A 10 8.58 -25.29 -24.11
C GLN A 10 8.49 -23.83 -23.65
N MET A 11 8.40 -22.87 -24.59
CA MET A 11 8.26 -21.47 -24.23
C MET A 11 6.89 -21.24 -23.60
N LEU A 12 6.89 -20.61 -22.44
CA LEU A 12 5.65 -20.21 -21.76
C LEU A 12 4.83 -19.28 -22.66
N THR A 13 3.52 -19.43 -22.62
CA THR A 13 2.58 -18.58 -23.38
C THR A 13 1.59 -17.89 -22.45
N LYS A 14 1.07 -16.75 -22.88
CA LYS A 14 0.04 -16.03 -22.12
C LYS A 14 -1.21 -16.91 -21.95
N ASN A 15 -1.81 -16.86 -20.76
CA ASN A 15 -2.95 -17.65 -20.31
C ASN A 15 -2.67 -19.14 -20.07
N GLN A 16 -1.45 -19.62 -20.31
CA GLN A 16 -1.05 -20.97 -19.94
C GLN A 16 -1.11 -21.16 -18.44
N LEU A 17 -1.59 -22.33 -18.00
CA LEU A 17 -1.51 -22.79 -16.62
C LEU A 17 -0.28 -23.66 -16.46
N VAL A 18 0.52 -23.39 -15.44
CA VAL A 18 1.72 -24.17 -15.11
C VAL A 18 1.78 -24.44 -13.59
N GLU A 19 2.24 -25.60 -13.22
CA GLU A 19 2.59 -25.86 -11.84
C GLU A 19 3.96 -25.24 -11.54
N ALA A 20 4.05 -24.56 -10.41
CA ALA A 20 5.26 -23.87 -10.02
C ALA A 20 5.46 -23.92 -8.50
N GLN A 21 6.68 -24.19 -8.08
CA GLN A 21 7.09 -24.08 -6.68
C GLN A 21 7.80 -22.75 -6.46
N ILE A 22 7.38 -22.03 -5.44
CA ILE A 22 8.00 -20.76 -5.05
C ILE A 22 9.25 -21.04 -4.21
N THR A 23 10.40 -20.63 -4.72
CA THR A 23 11.71 -20.92 -4.10
C THR A 23 12.40 -19.71 -3.51
N ALA A 24 11.95 -18.49 -3.89
CA ALA A 24 12.50 -17.24 -3.39
C ALA A 24 11.44 -16.12 -3.42
N MET A 25 11.79 -14.97 -2.90
CA MET A 25 10.95 -13.77 -2.92
C MET A 25 11.75 -12.56 -3.39
N SER A 26 11.11 -11.72 -4.20
CA SER A 26 11.66 -10.44 -4.63
C SER A 26 11.48 -9.36 -3.57
N SER A 27 12.23 -8.27 -3.66
CA SER A 27 12.09 -7.08 -2.79
C SER A 27 10.67 -6.48 -2.78
N ASP A 28 9.92 -6.66 -3.87
CA ASP A 28 8.54 -6.19 -4.02
C ASP A 28 7.50 -7.13 -3.40
N GLY A 29 7.94 -8.25 -2.80
CA GLY A 29 7.04 -9.26 -2.22
C GLY A 29 6.39 -10.19 -3.24
N ASN A 30 6.93 -10.28 -4.47
CA ASN A 30 6.50 -11.31 -5.40
C ASN A 30 7.31 -12.59 -5.16
N GLY A 31 6.65 -13.74 -5.05
CA GLY A 31 7.35 -15.01 -5.06
C GLY A 31 8.00 -15.26 -6.41
N ILE A 32 9.08 -16.01 -6.39
CA ILE A 32 9.89 -16.37 -7.56
C ILE A 32 9.85 -17.88 -7.73
N ALA A 33 9.44 -18.32 -8.90
CA ALA A 33 9.51 -19.70 -9.35
C ALA A 33 10.34 -19.80 -10.63
N LYS A 34 10.80 -21.03 -10.94
CA LYS A 34 11.48 -21.33 -12.19
C LYS A 34 10.83 -22.54 -12.82
N VAL A 35 10.28 -22.38 -14.02
CA VAL A 35 9.64 -23.45 -14.81
C VAL A 35 10.32 -23.50 -16.17
N ASP A 36 10.81 -24.65 -16.58
CA ASP A 36 11.54 -24.90 -17.86
C ASP A 36 12.67 -23.88 -18.12
N GLY A 37 13.32 -23.43 -17.06
CA GLY A 37 14.41 -22.44 -17.13
C GLY A 37 13.96 -20.98 -17.16
N MET A 38 12.65 -20.71 -17.25
CA MET A 38 12.07 -19.37 -17.23
C MET A 38 11.71 -18.97 -15.79
N VAL A 39 12.15 -17.79 -15.38
CA VAL A 39 11.77 -17.19 -14.09
C VAL A 39 10.35 -16.64 -14.17
N ILE A 40 9.52 -16.93 -13.17
CA ILE A 40 8.15 -16.43 -13.05
C ILE A 40 8.02 -15.67 -11.75
N PHE A 41 7.57 -14.41 -11.82
CA PHE A 41 7.19 -13.61 -10.66
C PHE A 41 5.70 -13.77 -10.39
N VAL A 42 5.35 -14.19 -9.17
CA VAL A 42 3.97 -14.47 -8.76
C VAL A 42 3.61 -13.62 -7.54
N PRO A 43 2.77 -12.60 -7.67
CA PRO A 43 2.31 -11.80 -6.54
C PRO A 43 1.53 -12.66 -5.52
N TYR A 44 1.62 -12.26 -4.24
CA TYR A 44 0.89 -12.90 -3.12
C TYR A 44 1.19 -14.38 -2.91
N SER A 45 2.34 -14.86 -3.37
CA SER A 45 2.83 -16.21 -3.11
C SER A 45 3.93 -16.21 -2.05
N ALA A 46 3.97 -17.27 -1.22
CA ALA A 46 4.96 -17.47 -0.18
C ALA A 46 6.02 -18.47 -0.62
N VAL A 47 7.23 -18.40 -0.07
CA VAL A 47 8.26 -19.41 -0.30
C VAL A 47 7.76 -20.75 0.23
N GLY A 48 7.99 -21.81 -0.54
CA GLY A 48 7.49 -23.16 -0.26
C GLY A 48 6.11 -23.47 -0.85
N ASP A 49 5.34 -22.46 -1.31
CA ASP A 49 4.08 -22.75 -1.99
C ASP A 49 4.28 -23.58 -3.25
N LYS A 50 3.41 -24.58 -3.45
CA LYS A 50 3.17 -25.20 -4.76
C LYS A 50 1.87 -24.64 -5.33
N LEU A 51 1.94 -24.08 -6.51
CA LEU A 51 0.88 -23.29 -7.10
C LEU A 51 0.55 -23.77 -8.51
N LEU A 52 -0.73 -23.69 -8.87
CA LEU A 52 -1.14 -23.59 -10.27
C LEU A 52 -1.12 -22.10 -10.63
N VAL A 53 -0.24 -21.72 -11.53
CA VAL A 53 0.01 -20.32 -11.92
C VAL A 53 -0.50 -20.09 -13.33
N ARG A 54 -1.30 -19.04 -13.50
CA ARG A 54 -1.72 -18.53 -14.82
C ARG A 54 -0.74 -17.46 -15.28
N ILE A 55 -0.08 -17.72 -16.41
CA ILE A 55 0.86 -16.77 -17.01
C ILE A 55 0.08 -15.59 -17.60
N VAL A 56 0.41 -14.38 -17.16
CA VAL A 56 -0.25 -13.15 -17.62
C VAL A 56 0.61 -12.34 -18.59
N LYS A 57 1.93 -12.47 -18.48
CA LYS A 57 2.88 -11.76 -19.36
C LYS A 57 4.16 -12.56 -19.49
N VAL A 58 4.65 -12.71 -20.74
CA VAL A 58 5.94 -13.32 -21.04
C VAL A 58 6.87 -12.25 -21.61
N LEU A 59 8.09 -12.18 -21.10
CA LEU A 59 9.17 -11.31 -21.56
C LEU A 59 10.37 -12.20 -21.95
N LYS A 60 11.39 -11.60 -22.53
CA LYS A 60 12.55 -12.34 -23.06
C LYS A 60 13.26 -13.22 -22.00
N HIS A 61 13.36 -12.76 -20.76
CA HIS A 61 14.15 -13.40 -19.70
C HIS A 61 13.34 -13.82 -18.48
N TYR A 62 12.09 -13.38 -18.34
CA TYR A 62 11.22 -13.70 -17.23
C TYR A 62 9.75 -13.52 -17.61
N SER A 63 8.87 -14.02 -16.76
CA SER A 63 7.42 -13.95 -16.94
C SER A 63 6.75 -13.45 -15.66
N PHE A 64 5.50 -13.02 -15.80
CA PHE A 64 4.62 -12.76 -14.67
C PHE A 64 3.46 -13.73 -14.69
N GLY A 65 3.12 -14.24 -13.54
CA GLY A 65 1.96 -15.10 -13.34
C GLY A 65 1.08 -14.59 -12.20
N ILE A 66 -0.13 -15.08 -12.11
CA ILE A 66 -1.03 -14.90 -10.98
C ILE A 66 -1.41 -16.29 -10.44
N ILE A 67 -1.68 -16.38 -9.15
CA ILE A 67 -2.14 -17.60 -8.51
C ILE A 67 -3.52 -17.93 -9.07
N ASP A 68 -3.66 -19.06 -9.76
CA ASP A 68 -4.94 -19.64 -10.13
C ASP A 68 -5.47 -20.48 -8.96
N ARG A 69 -4.61 -21.36 -8.40
CA ARG A 69 -4.91 -22.17 -7.23
C ARG A 69 -3.65 -22.42 -6.40
N ILE A 70 -3.80 -22.49 -5.09
CA ILE A 70 -2.76 -23.00 -4.18
C ILE A 70 -2.97 -24.51 -4.07
N LEU A 71 -1.96 -25.27 -4.46
CA LEU A 71 -1.96 -26.74 -4.38
C LEU A 71 -1.48 -27.20 -3.01
N GLU A 72 -0.37 -26.62 -2.55
CA GLU A 72 0.18 -26.81 -1.21
C GLU A 72 0.67 -25.46 -0.68
N SER A 73 0.36 -25.14 0.56
CA SER A 73 0.82 -23.90 1.21
C SER A 73 2.21 -24.09 1.80
N GLY A 74 3.10 -23.11 1.58
CA GLY A 74 4.37 -23.03 2.30
C GLY A 74 4.16 -22.74 3.80
N GLU A 75 5.08 -23.18 4.64
CA GLU A 75 4.99 -23.01 6.10
C GLU A 75 4.87 -21.56 6.55
N GLY A 76 5.53 -20.66 5.83
CA GLY A 76 5.50 -19.22 6.12
C GLY A 76 4.24 -18.48 5.68
N ARG A 77 3.34 -19.15 4.95
CA ARG A 77 2.09 -18.53 4.50
C ARG A 77 1.13 -18.33 5.66
N VAL A 78 0.53 -17.13 5.71
CA VAL A 78 -0.54 -16.82 6.66
C VAL A 78 -1.78 -16.29 5.93
N GLN A 79 -2.93 -16.44 6.57
CA GLN A 79 -4.14 -15.76 6.11
C GLN A 79 -4.05 -14.28 6.49
N ASP A 80 -4.13 -13.40 5.50
CA ASP A 80 -4.17 -11.97 5.79
C ASP A 80 -5.55 -11.55 6.32
N SER A 81 -5.53 -10.64 7.32
CA SER A 81 -6.74 -10.13 7.97
C SER A 81 -7.29 -8.87 7.31
N CYS A 82 -6.54 -8.25 6.40
CA CYS A 82 -6.94 -6.99 5.79
C CYS A 82 -7.90 -7.22 4.60
N PRO A 83 -9.16 -6.76 4.66
CA PRO A 83 -10.17 -7.05 3.63
C PRO A 83 -9.84 -6.43 2.27
N VAL A 84 -8.93 -5.45 2.23
CA VAL A 84 -8.53 -4.75 1.01
C VAL A 84 -7.12 -5.07 0.54
N TYR A 85 -6.40 -5.98 1.20
CA TYR A 85 -4.98 -6.28 0.94
C TYR A 85 -4.68 -6.50 -0.55
N ARG A 86 -5.46 -7.33 -1.23
CA ARG A 86 -5.23 -7.66 -2.65
C ARG A 86 -5.57 -6.53 -3.62
N ARG A 87 -6.32 -5.53 -3.15
CA ARG A 87 -6.75 -4.38 -3.95
C ARG A 87 -5.96 -3.12 -3.64
N CYS A 88 -5.55 -2.95 -2.37
CA CYS A 88 -4.75 -1.84 -1.88
C CYS A 88 -3.28 -1.99 -2.29
N GLY A 89 -2.62 -0.91 -2.67
CA GLY A 89 -1.19 -0.90 -3.02
C GLY A 89 -0.24 -0.75 -1.83
N GLY A 90 -0.75 -0.67 -0.59
CA GLY A 90 0.03 -0.24 0.57
C GLY A 90 0.93 -1.30 1.21
N CYS A 91 0.65 -2.60 1.01
CA CYS A 91 1.38 -3.69 1.66
C CYS A 91 1.87 -4.73 0.66
N SER A 92 3.07 -5.30 0.91
CA SER A 92 3.68 -6.33 0.06
C SER A 92 3.74 -7.71 0.71
N PHE A 93 3.75 -7.82 2.06
CA PHE A 93 4.13 -9.05 2.77
C PHE A 93 3.04 -9.62 3.70
N ARG A 94 1.81 -9.10 3.72
CA ARG A 94 0.77 -9.56 4.66
C ARG A 94 0.33 -11.03 4.49
N HIS A 95 0.70 -11.67 3.41
CA HIS A 95 0.40 -13.09 3.12
C HIS A 95 1.45 -14.06 3.67
N ILE A 96 2.50 -13.53 4.30
CA ILE A 96 3.53 -14.34 5.00
C ILE A 96 3.65 -13.90 6.46
N SER A 97 4.16 -14.80 7.30
CA SER A 97 4.43 -14.49 8.70
C SER A 97 5.51 -13.42 8.85
N TYR A 98 5.47 -12.67 9.94
CA TYR A 98 6.48 -11.65 10.21
C TYR A 98 7.89 -12.24 10.33
N ARG A 99 8.01 -13.48 10.83
CA ARG A 99 9.28 -14.21 10.86
C ARG A 99 9.84 -14.42 9.44
N GLU A 100 9.02 -14.86 8.50
CA GLU A 100 9.43 -15.02 7.11
C GLU A 100 9.74 -13.68 6.44
N GLU A 101 8.97 -12.64 6.74
CA GLU A 101 9.27 -11.29 6.26
C GLU A 101 10.67 -10.82 6.68
N LEU A 102 11.07 -11.07 7.94
CA LEU A 102 12.41 -10.75 8.44
C LEU A 102 13.49 -11.55 7.73
N VAL A 103 13.30 -12.85 7.53
CA VAL A 103 14.23 -13.71 6.78
C VAL A 103 14.44 -13.16 5.36
N HIS A 104 13.36 -12.85 4.64
CA HIS A 104 13.46 -12.33 3.27
C HIS A 104 14.12 -10.96 3.21
N LYS A 105 13.86 -10.08 4.16
CA LYS A 105 14.49 -8.76 4.24
C LYS A 105 16.00 -8.87 4.52
N ALA A 106 16.41 -9.74 5.43
CA ALA A 106 17.83 -9.99 5.69
C ALA A 106 18.53 -10.56 4.46
N GLN A 107 17.94 -11.57 3.81
CA GLN A 107 18.47 -12.18 2.60
C GLN A 107 18.59 -11.17 1.45
N PHE A 108 17.60 -10.30 1.29
CA PHE A 108 17.62 -9.26 0.26
C PHE A 108 18.79 -8.28 0.45
N VAL A 109 19.07 -7.87 1.68
CA VAL A 109 20.21 -7.00 1.99
C VAL A 109 21.53 -7.72 1.69
N GLU A 110 21.69 -8.96 2.15
CA GLU A 110 22.87 -9.78 1.91
C GLU A 110 23.14 -9.98 0.42
N ASP A 111 22.10 -10.38 -0.34
CA ASP A 111 22.20 -10.57 -1.79
C ASP A 111 22.64 -9.31 -2.52
N ASN A 112 22.12 -8.15 -2.15
CA ASN A 112 22.53 -6.88 -2.77
C ASN A 112 23.98 -6.52 -2.45
N LEU A 113 24.40 -6.68 -1.21
CA LEU A 113 25.80 -6.41 -0.82
C LEU A 113 26.77 -7.34 -1.55
N ARG A 114 26.47 -8.62 -1.65
CA ARG A 114 27.30 -9.60 -2.33
C ARG A 114 27.29 -9.44 -3.85
N ARG A 115 26.10 -9.47 -4.46
CA ARG A 115 25.96 -9.57 -5.93
C ARG A 115 26.13 -8.22 -6.64
N LEU A 116 25.66 -7.12 -6.06
CA LEU A 116 25.77 -5.79 -6.65
C LEU A 116 26.97 -5.02 -6.10
N GLY A 117 27.22 -5.16 -4.79
CA GLY A 117 28.32 -4.46 -4.12
C GLY A 117 29.66 -5.18 -4.24
N GLY A 118 29.70 -6.47 -4.59
CA GLY A 118 30.93 -7.28 -4.58
C GLY A 118 31.56 -7.40 -3.19
N LEU A 119 30.76 -7.26 -2.13
CA LEU A 119 31.20 -7.27 -0.74
C LEU A 119 30.93 -8.63 -0.10
N GLU A 120 31.74 -9.02 0.88
CA GLU A 120 31.49 -10.17 1.75
C GLU A 120 31.24 -9.68 3.20
N PRO A 121 30.04 -9.14 3.48
CA PRO A 121 29.74 -8.56 4.79
C PRO A 121 29.53 -9.65 5.83
N GLN A 122 29.95 -9.37 7.08
CA GLN A 122 29.46 -10.09 8.23
C GLN A 122 28.06 -9.59 8.56
N MET A 123 27.04 -10.38 8.24
CA MET A 123 25.65 -10.05 8.54
C MET A 123 25.36 -10.23 10.04
N LEU A 124 24.85 -9.17 10.67
CA LEU A 124 24.30 -9.26 12.02
C LEU A 124 22.83 -9.73 11.97
N PRO A 125 22.31 -10.35 13.04
CA PRO A 125 20.91 -10.69 13.12
C PRO A 125 20.02 -9.47 12.91
N ILE A 126 18.96 -9.62 12.11
CA ILE A 126 17.98 -8.55 11.89
C ILE A 126 17.22 -8.25 13.19
N THR A 127 17.11 -6.97 13.55
CA THR A 127 16.35 -6.53 14.71
C THR A 127 14.86 -6.42 14.34
N PRO A 128 13.97 -7.21 14.97
CA PRO A 128 12.54 -7.11 14.69
C PRO A 128 11.94 -5.82 15.27
N SER A 129 10.90 -5.31 14.60
CA SER A 129 10.11 -4.22 15.17
C SER A 129 9.27 -4.73 16.36
N PRO A 130 9.21 -4.00 17.48
CA PRO A 130 8.34 -4.37 18.59
C PRO A 130 6.85 -4.22 18.26
N LYS A 131 6.51 -3.38 17.26
CA LYS A 131 5.14 -3.18 16.78
C LYS A 131 5.04 -3.62 15.32
N GLN A 132 4.08 -4.49 15.03
CA GLN A 132 3.75 -4.94 13.67
C GLN A 132 2.49 -4.25 13.13
N GLN A 133 1.68 -3.68 14.04
CA GLN A 133 0.47 -2.93 13.73
C GLN A 133 0.51 -1.57 14.42
N GLY A 134 -0.24 -0.59 13.92
CA GLY A 134 -0.36 0.74 14.52
C GLY A 134 0.94 1.58 14.52
N TYR A 135 1.98 1.16 13.78
CA TYR A 135 3.30 1.81 13.84
C TYR A 135 3.45 3.01 12.91
N ARG A 136 2.58 3.13 11.91
CA ARG A 136 2.64 4.27 10.97
C ARG A 136 2.03 5.51 11.58
N ASN A 137 2.85 6.46 11.90
CA ASN A 137 2.44 7.74 12.47
C ASN A 137 2.05 8.82 11.45
N LYS A 138 2.07 8.47 10.16
CA LYS A 138 1.69 9.36 9.05
C LYS A 138 0.76 8.63 8.09
N ALA A 139 -0.33 9.31 7.70
CA ALA A 139 -1.24 8.85 6.67
C ALA A 139 -1.57 9.96 5.66
N GLN A 140 -1.74 9.58 4.41
CA GLN A 140 -2.17 10.45 3.32
C GLN A 140 -3.30 9.72 2.60
N TYR A 141 -4.53 10.17 2.86
CA TYR A 141 -5.73 9.59 2.27
C TYR A 141 -6.19 10.46 1.10
N PRO A 142 -6.08 10.01 -0.15
CA PRO A 142 -6.84 10.63 -1.22
C PRO A 142 -8.33 10.55 -0.91
N ILE A 143 -9.03 11.66 -1.13
CA ILE A 143 -10.49 11.75 -0.98
C ILE A 143 -11.09 11.81 -2.37
N ARG A 144 -12.10 10.98 -2.63
CA ARG A 144 -12.76 10.88 -3.94
C ARG A 144 -14.27 10.76 -3.77
N MET A 145 -14.99 11.22 -4.79
CA MET A 145 -16.40 10.90 -4.96
C MET A 145 -16.53 9.58 -5.71
N GLN A 146 -17.11 8.57 -5.11
CA GLN A 146 -17.35 7.25 -5.71
C GLN A 146 -18.79 6.85 -5.48
N ASP A 147 -19.52 6.58 -6.55
CA ASP A 147 -20.93 6.16 -6.52
C ASP A 147 -21.82 7.10 -5.67
N GLY A 148 -21.57 8.42 -5.74
CA GLY A 148 -22.32 9.44 -4.99
C GLY A 148 -21.91 9.55 -3.50
N LYS A 149 -20.89 8.82 -3.06
CA LYS A 149 -20.37 8.85 -1.69
C LYS A 149 -18.95 9.44 -1.65
N VAL A 150 -18.68 10.30 -0.66
CA VAL A 150 -17.33 10.75 -0.34
C VAL A 150 -16.58 9.61 0.33
N THR A 151 -15.51 9.13 -0.30
CA THR A 151 -14.67 8.05 0.18
C THR A 151 -13.24 8.52 0.40
N ALA A 152 -12.57 7.90 1.37
CA ALA A 152 -11.15 8.10 1.62
C ALA A 152 -10.47 6.73 1.78
N GLY A 153 -9.21 6.62 1.36
CA GLY A 153 -8.52 5.34 1.44
C GLY A 153 -7.13 5.40 0.84
N PHE A 154 -6.73 4.36 0.12
CA PHE A 154 -5.42 4.28 -0.51
C PHE A 154 -5.53 3.93 -1.98
N PHE A 155 -4.54 4.34 -2.77
CA PHE A 155 -4.52 3.98 -4.19
C PHE A 155 -4.32 2.47 -4.38
N ALA A 156 -5.05 1.93 -5.33
CA ALA A 156 -4.77 0.59 -5.86
C ALA A 156 -3.37 0.58 -6.51
N LYS A 157 -2.71 -0.57 -6.44
CA LYS A 157 -1.35 -0.73 -6.99
C LYS A 157 -1.28 -0.29 -8.44
N ARG A 158 -0.37 0.65 -8.75
CA ARG A 158 -0.17 1.24 -10.09
C ARG A 158 -1.42 1.90 -10.69
N SER A 159 -2.24 2.52 -9.88
CA SER A 159 -3.48 3.16 -10.28
C SER A 159 -3.79 4.36 -9.39
N HIS A 160 -4.56 5.32 -9.89
CA HIS A 160 -5.15 6.41 -9.11
C HIS A 160 -6.55 6.07 -8.58
N ARG A 161 -7.02 4.83 -8.78
CA ARG A 161 -8.29 4.39 -8.20
C ARG A 161 -8.15 4.24 -6.69
N VAL A 162 -8.98 4.95 -5.94
CA VAL A 162 -9.00 4.86 -4.48
C VAL A 162 -9.72 3.58 -4.05
N ILE A 163 -9.11 2.85 -3.17
CA ILE A 163 -9.72 1.74 -2.45
C ILE A 163 -10.21 2.29 -1.12
N ASP A 164 -11.51 2.28 -0.92
CA ASP A 164 -12.14 2.71 0.33
C ASP A 164 -11.56 1.88 1.50
N CYS A 165 -10.90 2.57 2.42
CA CYS A 165 -10.22 1.97 3.56
C CYS A 165 -9.97 3.04 4.63
N ALA A 166 -10.93 3.25 5.49
CA ALA A 166 -10.76 4.08 6.68
C ALA A 166 -9.90 3.36 7.73
N CYS A 167 -10.17 2.05 7.91
CA CYS A 167 -9.45 1.18 8.83
C CYS A 167 -8.21 0.55 8.17
N CYS A 168 -7.04 0.81 8.73
CA CYS A 168 -5.78 0.25 8.26
C CYS A 168 -4.92 -0.20 9.43
N ASP A 169 -4.67 -1.52 9.56
CA ASP A 169 -3.89 -2.12 10.66
C ASP A 169 -2.47 -1.53 10.82
N LEU A 170 -1.93 -0.87 9.80
CA LEU A 170 -0.61 -0.24 9.90
C LEU A 170 -0.63 1.09 10.64
N GLN A 171 -1.81 1.69 10.82
CA GLN A 171 -1.99 3.01 11.41
C GLN A 171 -2.62 2.91 12.79
N PRO A 172 -2.47 3.95 13.64
CA PRO A 172 -3.20 4.04 14.89
C PRO A 172 -4.71 3.92 14.67
N GLU A 173 -5.37 3.14 15.49
CA GLU A 173 -6.79 2.81 15.38
C GLU A 173 -7.70 4.06 15.34
N PHE A 174 -7.35 5.09 16.11
CA PHE A 174 -8.12 6.35 16.13
C PHE A 174 -8.06 7.16 14.82
N PHE A 175 -7.17 6.82 13.86
CA PHE A 175 -7.19 7.45 12.53
C PHE A 175 -8.49 7.15 11.79
N GLU A 176 -9.07 5.95 11.98
CA GLU A 176 -10.35 5.56 11.40
C GLU A 176 -11.46 6.55 11.74
N GLN A 177 -11.59 6.91 13.04
CA GLN A 177 -12.60 7.87 13.51
C GLN A 177 -12.44 9.25 12.83
N VAL A 178 -11.21 9.71 12.65
CA VAL A 178 -10.91 10.98 11.98
C VAL A 178 -11.26 10.92 10.50
N VAL A 179 -10.95 9.81 9.82
CA VAL A 179 -11.26 9.61 8.40
C VAL A 179 -12.77 9.54 8.19
N GLU A 180 -13.49 8.76 8.99
CA GLU A 180 -14.95 8.63 8.93
C GLU A 180 -15.67 9.94 9.22
N TYR A 181 -15.24 10.66 10.25
CA TYR A 181 -15.77 11.99 10.55
C TYR A 181 -15.56 12.95 9.38
N THR A 182 -14.34 12.99 8.83
CA THR A 182 -14.00 13.89 7.73
C THR A 182 -14.84 13.59 6.49
N THR A 183 -14.93 12.35 6.06
CA THR A 183 -15.71 11.98 4.87
C THR A 183 -17.20 12.27 5.05
N ARG A 184 -17.77 11.95 6.21
CA ARG A 184 -19.14 12.27 6.56
C ARG A 184 -19.38 13.78 6.57
N PHE A 185 -18.51 14.57 7.22
CA PHE A 185 -18.62 16.02 7.26
C PHE A 185 -18.64 16.65 5.86
N LEU A 186 -17.74 16.21 4.97
CA LEU A 186 -17.69 16.69 3.58
C LEU A 186 -18.99 16.37 2.83
N GLN A 187 -19.52 15.16 3.00
CA GLN A 187 -20.76 14.69 2.38
C GLN A 187 -21.96 15.52 2.87
N GLU A 188 -22.16 15.63 4.18
CA GLU A 188 -23.32 16.30 4.80
C GLU A 188 -23.35 17.81 4.52
N ASN A 189 -22.18 18.42 4.34
CA ASN A 189 -22.08 19.85 4.06
C ASN A 189 -21.94 20.17 2.57
N ASN A 190 -22.09 19.19 1.68
CA ASN A 190 -21.96 19.33 0.23
C ASN A 190 -20.64 20.01 -0.18
N ILE A 191 -19.55 19.71 0.55
CA ILE A 191 -18.22 20.21 0.23
C ILE A 191 -17.66 19.39 -0.93
N SER A 192 -17.33 20.03 -2.04
CA SER A 192 -16.88 19.36 -3.24
C SER A 192 -15.55 18.65 -3.05
N VAL A 193 -15.43 17.47 -3.61
CA VAL A 193 -14.21 16.66 -3.66
C VAL A 193 -13.52 16.89 -5.00
N TYR A 194 -12.20 16.98 -4.98
CA TYR A 194 -11.39 17.22 -6.16
C TYR A 194 -11.39 16.00 -7.08
N ASP A 195 -11.71 16.26 -8.33
CA ASP A 195 -11.64 15.29 -9.43
C ASP A 195 -10.41 15.54 -10.28
N GLU A 196 -9.56 14.54 -10.42
CA GLU A 196 -8.26 14.67 -11.12
C GLU A 196 -8.40 14.84 -12.63
N GLU A 197 -9.49 14.33 -13.23
CA GLU A 197 -9.70 14.41 -14.67
C GLU A 197 -10.17 15.81 -15.08
N SER A 198 -11.13 16.35 -14.36
CA SER A 198 -11.65 17.69 -14.64
C SER A 198 -10.87 18.83 -14.00
N GLY A 199 -10.01 18.54 -13.00
CA GLY A 199 -9.29 19.53 -12.21
C GLY A 199 -10.19 20.38 -11.30
N LYS A 200 -11.44 19.96 -11.07
CA LYS A 200 -12.45 20.69 -10.30
C LYS A 200 -12.69 20.07 -8.94
N GLY A 201 -13.29 20.87 -8.04
CA GLY A 201 -13.57 20.45 -6.67
C GLY A 201 -12.54 20.97 -5.68
N LEU A 202 -12.86 20.90 -4.39
CA LEU A 202 -12.10 21.55 -3.33
C LEU A 202 -11.14 20.58 -2.62
N VAL A 203 -11.65 19.55 -1.96
CA VAL A 203 -10.85 18.71 -1.04
C VAL A 203 -10.19 17.56 -1.80
N ARG A 204 -8.86 17.50 -1.72
CA ARG A 204 -8.01 16.53 -2.44
C ARG A 204 -7.59 15.35 -1.56
N HIS A 205 -7.04 15.68 -0.37
CA HIS A 205 -6.48 14.67 0.54
C HIS A 205 -6.75 15.06 1.99
N LEU A 206 -6.84 14.04 2.84
CA LEU A 206 -6.68 14.15 4.28
C LEU A 206 -5.28 13.65 4.63
N TYR A 207 -4.50 14.48 5.29
CA TYR A 207 -3.16 14.15 5.77
C TYR A 207 -3.18 14.15 7.29
N LEU A 208 -2.75 13.04 7.88
CA LEU A 208 -2.66 12.86 9.33
C LEU A 208 -1.20 12.69 9.75
N ARG A 209 -0.81 13.34 10.82
CA ARG A 209 0.51 13.20 11.44
C ARG A 209 0.37 13.07 12.94
N TYR A 210 0.85 11.97 13.48
CA TYR A 210 0.76 11.66 14.91
C TYR A 210 2.14 11.65 15.54
N GLY A 211 2.29 12.37 16.64
CA GLY A 211 3.44 12.32 17.53
C GLY A 211 3.18 11.31 18.63
N GLU A 212 3.74 10.10 18.54
CA GLU A 212 3.48 9.02 19.50
C GLU A 212 3.93 9.38 20.92
N THR A 213 5.09 10.05 21.05
CA THR A 213 5.64 10.42 22.35
C THR A 213 4.83 11.52 23.05
N THR A 214 4.23 12.44 22.26
CA THR A 214 3.45 13.57 22.78
C THR A 214 1.95 13.30 22.81
N ASP A 215 1.50 12.18 22.24
CA ASP A 215 0.08 11.83 22.01
C ASP A 215 -0.70 12.92 21.27
N GLN A 216 -0.07 13.58 20.30
CA GLN A 216 -0.62 14.73 19.58
C GLN A 216 -0.87 14.38 18.10
N LEU A 217 -2.05 14.75 17.61
CA LEU A 217 -2.45 14.55 16.23
C LEU A 217 -2.61 15.90 15.51
N MET A 218 -1.88 16.07 14.42
CA MET A 218 -2.12 17.10 13.41
C MET A 218 -3.03 16.53 12.31
N VAL A 219 -4.08 17.26 11.99
CA VAL A 219 -4.98 16.97 10.87
C VAL A 219 -4.84 18.05 9.82
N CYS A 220 -4.49 17.66 8.59
CA CYS A 220 -4.33 18.60 7.50
C CYS A 220 -5.25 18.22 6.32
N LEU A 221 -6.08 19.16 5.87
CA LEU A 221 -6.83 19.04 4.63
C LEU A 221 -6.07 19.68 3.49
N VAL A 222 -5.79 18.91 2.45
CA VAL A 222 -5.20 19.41 1.21
C VAL A 222 -6.31 19.84 0.27
N VAL A 223 -6.30 21.09 -0.15
CA VAL A 223 -7.41 21.69 -0.91
C VAL A 223 -6.94 22.39 -2.18
N ASN A 224 -7.82 22.39 -3.18
CA ASN A 224 -7.70 23.17 -4.41
C ASN A 224 -8.43 24.53 -4.24
N GLY A 225 -8.08 25.27 -3.20
CA GLY A 225 -8.72 26.55 -2.87
C GLY A 225 -8.13 27.17 -1.61
N ASP A 226 -8.66 28.31 -1.17
CA ASP A 226 -8.10 29.08 -0.05
C ASP A 226 -8.84 28.88 1.27
N LYS A 227 -10.05 28.31 1.25
CA LYS A 227 -10.91 28.21 2.42
C LYS A 227 -11.63 26.87 2.45
N LEU A 228 -11.79 26.34 3.65
CA LEU A 228 -12.71 25.22 3.93
C LEU A 228 -14.05 25.82 4.37
N PRO A 229 -15.17 25.53 3.69
CA PRO A 229 -16.50 25.91 4.18
C PRO A 229 -16.78 25.28 5.54
N CYS A 230 -17.45 26.01 6.43
CA CYS A 230 -17.82 25.55 7.77
C CYS A 230 -16.62 25.08 8.63
N ALA A 231 -15.44 25.70 8.48
CA ALA A 231 -14.21 25.28 9.13
C ALA A 231 -14.34 25.14 10.65
N ASP A 232 -14.96 26.11 11.32
CA ASP A 232 -15.13 26.09 12.79
C ASP A 232 -15.93 24.87 13.26
N ARG A 233 -17.01 24.55 12.53
CA ARG A 233 -17.83 23.36 12.82
C ARG A 233 -17.07 22.05 12.54
N TYR A 234 -16.24 22.03 11.49
CA TYR A 234 -15.35 20.89 11.22
C TYR A 234 -14.38 20.65 12.36
N ILE A 235 -13.72 21.71 12.83
CA ILE A 235 -12.73 21.68 13.92
C ILE A 235 -13.38 21.23 15.21
N GLU A 236 -14.54 21.81 15.57
CA GLU A 236 -15.25 21.45 16.79
C GLU A 236 -15.63 19.97 16.82
N GLY A 237 -16.26 19.46 15.77
CA GLY A 237 -16.65 18.06 15.69
C GLY A 237 -15.44 17.13 15.63
N LEU A 238 -14.34 17.51 14.95
CA LEU A 238 -13.12 16.75 14.89
C LEU A 238 -12.50 16.54 16.30
N ARG A 239 -12.49 17.59 17.12
CA ARG A 239 -12.01 17.53 18.51
C ARG A 239 -12.90 16.68 19.41
N GLN A 240 -14.21 16.65 19.15
CA GLN A 240 -15.13 15.77 19.86
C GLN A 240 -14.89 14.29 19.51
N VAL A 241 -14.60 14.00 18.23
CA VAL A 241 -14.34 12.64 17.76
C VAL A 241 -12.97 12.13 18.22
N CYS A 242 -11.95 12.99 18.24
CA CYS A 242 -10.59 12.61 18.60
C CYS A 242 -9.92 13.69 19.47
N GLY A 243 -9.87 13.46 20.78
CA GLY A 243 -9.27 14.39 21.75
C GLY A 243 -7.75 14.59 21.60
N ARG A 244 -7.07 13.78 20.74
CA ARG A 244 -5.64 13.93 20.44
C ARG A 244 -5.35 15.03 19.43
N VAL A 245 -6.38 15.56 18.76
CA VAL A 245 -6.19 16.64 17.79
C VAL A 245 -5.68 17.90 18.50
N CYS A 246 -4.48 18.33 18.13
CA CYS A 246 -3.82 19.51 18.67
C CYS A 246 -3.61 20.59 17.60
N SER A 247 -3.73 20.23 16.31
CA SER A 247 -3.56 21.16 15.21
C SER A 247 -4.44 20.77 14.02
N VAL A 248 -5.10 21.76 13.41
CA VAL A 248 -5.84 21.60 12.15
C VAL A 248 -5.29 22.58 11.14
N VAL A 249 -4.80 22.06 10.03
CA VAL A 249 -4.09 22.80 8.99
C VAL A 249 -4.83 22.68 7.66
N LEU A 250 -4.84 23.75 6.89
CA LEU A 250 -5.23 23.76 5.49
C LEU A 250 -3.98 23.89 4.63
N ASN A 251 -3.70 22.89 3.81
CA ASN A 251 -2.65 22.97 2.80
C ASN A 251 -3.25 23.27 1.45
N ILE A 252 -2.74 24.30 0.77
CA ILE A 252 -3.26 24.78 -0.50
C ILE A 252 -2.44 24.18 -1.62
N ASN A 253 -3.05 23.30 -2.40
CA ASN A 253 -2.45 22.69 -3.59
C ASN A 253 -3.40 22.83 -4.78
N ARG A 254 -3.09 23.75 -5.70
CA ARG A 254 -3.85 23.99 -6.93
C ARG A 254 -3.23 23.36 -8.16
N GLU A 255 -2.08 22.73 -8.02
CA GLU A 255 -1.36 22.14 -9.13
C GLU A 255 -1.97 20.82 -9.59
N GLN A 256 -2.02 20.62 -10.89
CA GLN A 256 -2.39 19.34 -11.50
C GLN A 256 -1.15 18.44 -11.61
N SER A 257 -0.69 17.97 -10.47
CA SER A 257 0.50 17.11 -10.35
C SER A 257 0.26 15.98 -9.35
N ASN A 258 1.16 15.00 -9.33
CA ASN A 258 1.15 13.90 -8.36
C ASN A 258 1.66 14.32 -6.97
N VAL A 259 2.08 15.57 -6.80
CA VAL A 259 2.53 16.10 -5.51
C VAL A 259 1.31 16.34 -4.63
N ILE A 260 1.29 15.73 -3.45
CA ILE A 260 0.14 15.81 -2.53
C ILE A 260 0.06 17.17 -1.85
N LEU A 261 1.17 17.62 -1.26
CA LEU A 261 1.22 18.88 -0.52
C LEU A 261 1.64 20.04 -1.43
N GLY A 262 0.87 21.12 -1.39
CA GLY A 262 1.28 22.39 -1.99
C GLY A 262 2.25 23.18 -1.10
N ASN A 263 2.75 24.29 -1.60
CA ASN A 263 3.78 25.11 -0.95
C ASN A 263 3.23 26.04 0.14
N SER A 264 1.93 26.16 0.29
CA SER A 264 1.28 27.08 1.23
C SER A 264 0.42 26.33 2.23
N CYS A 265 0.66 26.61 3.51
CA CYS A 265 -0.14 26.09 4.62
C CYS A 265 -0.73 27.24 5.44
N ARG A 266 -1.91 27.00 6.02
CA ARG A 266 -2.56 27.91 6.95
C ARG A 266 -3.12 27.10 8.12
N THR A 267 -2.70 27.43 9.33
CA THR A 267 -3.27 26.87 10.54
C THR A 267 -4.68 27.41 10.74
N LEU A 268 -5.66 26.51 10.83
CA LEU A 268 -7.05 26.85 11.10
C LEU A 268 -7.33 26.87 12.60
N TRP A 269 -6.65 25.98 13.33
CA TRP A 269 -6.80 25.86 14.78
C TRP A 269 -5.57 25.16 15.37
N GLY A 270 -5.25 25.49 16.63
CA GLY A 270 -4.16 24.91 17.38
C GLY A 270 -2.79 25.51 17.05
N SER A 271 -1.74 24.76 17.35
CA SER A 271 -0.35 25.15 17.09
C SER A 271 0.11 24.71 15.71
N ASP A 272 1.03 25.42 15.11
CA ASP A 272 1.70 25.07 13.84
C ASP A 272 3.07 24.41 14.07
N THR A 273 3.44 24.21 15.34
CA THR A 273 4.69 23.56 15.78
C THR A 273 4.39 22.42 16.74
#